data_06426f26e22aa3c994c0d5be90455309
#
_entry.id   06426f26e22aa3c994c0d5be90455309
#
_cell.length_a   1.000
_cell.length_b   1.000
_cell.length_c   1.000
_cell.angle_alpha   90.00
_cell.angle_beta   90.00
_cell.angle_gamma   90.00
#
_symmetry.space_group_name_H-M   'P 1'
#
loop_
_entity.id
_entity.type
_entity.pdbx_description
1 polymer ?
#
loop_
_entity_poly.entity_id
_entity_poly.type
_entity_poly.pdbx_seq_one_letter_code
_entity_poly.pdbx_strand_id
1 'polypeptide(L)'
;MRLAIIADIHGNLPALAAALDRIEQLRVDRTIVLGDIVVGSPDSLACWQQVKALHCPVLRGNHERYVFDLGTERAKPEWSQPQFGPVQYAAAQLGATARRELAALPSILRLPEAPDVLFVHGSSRRDTDLVFPYTTDEELVPMFAGSTERWLVRGHNHYAGVHLWGDRRIVTVGSVGLPLDGTPAAQFTVLEREAKDWSVHQLSVPYDVASAVRRFKDSGYLDAVGPMARLFMHEVETAAFHVLPFLKWRKEQAARGATLSLTEAVEAFLRR
;
A
#
# COMPACT_ATOMS: atom_id res chain seq x y z
N MET A 1 -10.16 -20.64 12.57
CA MET A 1 -10.24 -19.94 11.28
C MET A 1 -8.99 -19.11 11.12
N ARG A 2 -8.33 -19.21 9.97
CA ARG A 2 -7.07 -18.49 9.67
C ARG A 2 -7.27 -17.60 8.45
N LEU A 3 -7.03 -16.30 8.59
CA LEU A 3 -7.17 -15.30 7.53
C LEU A 3 -5.78 -14.71 7.21
N ALA A 4 -5.30 -14.86 5.98
CA ALA A 4 -4.13 -14.13 5.51
C ALA A 4 -4.57 -12.76 4.98
N ILE A 5 -3.92 -11.70 5.43
CA ILE A 5 -4.29 -10.34 5.07
C ILE A 5 -3.07 -9.65 4.48
N ILE A 6 -3.18 -9.26 3.22
CA ILE A 6 -2.14 -8.57 2.45
C ILE A 6 -2.59 -7.16 2.08
N ALA A 7 -1.65 -6.23 2.00
CA ALA A 7 -1.87 -4.84 1.62
C ALA A 7 -0.62 -4.26 0.97
N ASP A 8 -0.77 -3.09 0.36
CA ASP A 8 0.35 -2.25 -0.06
C ASP A 8 1.33 -3.01 -0.98
N ILE A 9 0.77 -3.61 -2.05
CA ILE A 9 1.50 -4.41 -3.05
C ILE A 9 2.31 -3.52 -3.99
N HIS A 10 1.76 -2.34 -4.30
CA HIS A 10 2.44 -1.29 -5.06
C HIS A 10 3.08 -1.75 -6.39
N GLY A 11 2.42 -2.65 -7.12
CA GLY A 11 2.91 -3.13 -8.41
C GLY A 11 4.20 -3.96 -8.33
N ASN A 12 4.60 -4.42 -7.14
CA ASN A 12 5.80 -5.25 -6.92
C ASN A 12 5.45 -6.74 -7.11
N LEU A 13 5.47 -7.19 -8.35
CA LEU A 13 5.08 -8.55 -8.71
C LEU A 13 5.94 -9.64 -8.05
N PRO A 14 7.29 -9.52 -7.97
CA PRO A 14 8.11 -10.51 -7.27
C PRO A 14 7.76 -10.66 -5.77
N ALA A 15 7.49 -9.55 -5.10
CA ALA A 15 7.10 -9.57 -3.69
C ALA A 15 5.71 -10.19 -3.50
N LEU A 16 4.75 -9.86 -4.37
CA LEU A 16 3.42 -10.47 -4.37
C LEU A 16 3.51 -11.98 -4.57
N ALA A 17 4.29 -12.45 -5.54
CA ALA A 17 4.46 -13.88 -5.80
C ALA A 17 5.00 -14.61 -4.55
N ALA A 18 6.06 -14.09 -3.92
CA ALA A 18 6.63 -14.69 -2.71
C ALA A 18 5.63 -14.71 -1.54
N ALA A 19 4.84 -13.65 -1.36
CA ALA A 19 3.81 -13.62 -0.33
C ALA A 19 2.73 -14.67 -0.58
N LEU A 20 2.25 -14.81 -1.83
CA LEU A 20 1.23 -15.79 -2.20
C LEU A 20 1.72 -17.23 -2.07
N ASP A 21 2.95 -17.54 -2.50
CA ASP A 21 3.57 -18.86 -2.30
C ASP A 21 3.64 -19.23 -0.81
N ARG A 22 3.95 -18.25 0.04
CA ARG A 22 3.96 -18.47 1.49
C ARG A 22 2.56 -18.68 2.07
N ILE A 23 1.58 -17.91 1.61
CA ILE A 23 0.17 -18.05 2.03
C ILE A 23 -0.37 -19.43 1.66
N GLU A 24 -0.06 -19.95 0.47
CA GLU A 24 -0.44 -21.30 0.06
C GLU A 24 0.12 -22.37 1.01
N GLN A 25 1.40 -22.28 1.37
CA GLN A 25 2.04 -23.19 2.33
C GLN A 25 1.39 -23.15 3.72
N LEU A 26 0.87 -21.99 4.13
CA LEU A 26 0.23 -21.80 5.43
C LEU A 26 -1.18 -22.43 5.50
N ARG A 27 -1.77 -22.78 4.36
CA ARG A 27 -3.11 -23.39 4.25
C ARG A 27 -4.15 -22.58 5.04
N VAL A 28 -4.21 -21.28 4.79
CA VAL A 28 -5.20 -20.39 5.40
C VAL A 28 -6.59 -20.65 4.82
N ASP A 29 -7.64 -20.37 5.58
CA ASP A 29 -9.02 -20.53 5.12
C ASP A 29 -9.40 -19.49 4.07
N ARG A 30 -8.82 -18.29 4.17
CA ARG A 30 -9.12 -17.17 3.23
C ARG A 30 -7.98 -16.17 3.18
N THR A 31 -7.75 -15.60 1.99
CA THR A 31 -6.93 -14.40 1.79
C THR A 31 -7.83 -13.17 1.67
N ILE A 32 -7.37 -12.01 2.16
CA ILE A 32 -8.04 -10.71 2.07
C ILE A 32 -7.02 -9.67 1.61
N VAL A 33 -7.39 -8.80 0.67
CA VAL A 33 -6.52 -7.75 0.15
C VAL A 33 -7.04 -6.38 0.55
N LEU A 34 -6.22 -5.58 1.24
CA LEU A 34 -6.60 -4.28 1.80
C LEU A 34 -6.14 -3.09 0.95
N GLY A 35 -6.09 -3.26 -0.38
CA GLY A 35 -5.80 -2.16 -1.31
C GLY A 35 -4.33 -1.85 -1.49
N ASP A 36 -4.08 -0.74 -2.20
CA ASP A 36 -2.79 -0.30 -2.72
C ASP A 36 -2.05 -1.41 -3.48
N ILE A 37 -2.79 -2.04 -4.40
CA ILE A 37 -2.30 -3.11 -5.28
C ILE A 37 -1.41 -2.51 -6.37
N VAL A 38 -1.74 -1.31 -6.80
CA VAL A 38 -1.16 -0.61 -7.96
C VAL A 38 -0.31 0.59 -7.55
N VAL A 39 0.45 1.15 -8.50
CA VAL A 39 1.31 2.33 -8.35
C VAL A 39 2.55 2.06 -7.47
N GLY A 40 3.69 2.62 -7.85
CA GLY A 40 4.96 2.52 -7.12
C GLY A 40 5.99 1.71 -7.89
N SER A 41 5.67 0.47 -8.26
CA SER A 41 6.52 -0.40 -9.07
C SER A 41 5.93 -0.67 -10.45
N PRO A 42 6.68 -1.29 -11.39
CA PRO A 42 6.31 -1.36 -12.81
C PRO A 42 5.08 -2.20 -13.15
N ASP A 43 4.68 -3.14 -12.29
CA ASP A 43 3.80 -4.24 -12.69
C ASP A 43 2.35 -4.12 -12.18
N SER A 44 1.80 -2.90 -12.17
CA SER A 44 0.44 -2.64 -11.64
C SER A 44 -0.63 -3.53 -12.26
N LEU A 45 -0.64 -3.69 -13.59
CA LEU A 45 -1.63 -4.54 -14.27
C LEU A 45 -1.45 -6.02 -13.93
N ALA A 46 -0.22 -6.52 -13.90
CA ALA A 46 0.06 -7.92 -13.57
C ALA A 46 -0.32 -8.24 -12.12
N CYS A 47 -0.01 -7.34 -11.17
CA CYS A 47 -0.43 -7.48 -9.78
C CYS A 47 -1.96 -7.50 -9.65
N TRP A 48 -2.67 -6.59 -10.34
CA TRP A 48 -4.13 -6.59 -10.35
C TRP A 48 -4.71 -7.90 -10.91
N GLN A 49 -4.15 -8.39 -12.03
CA GLN A 49 -4.58 -9.67 -12.63
C GLN A 49 -4.37 -10.84 -11.67
N GLN A 50 -3.23 -10.88 -10.98
CA GLN A 50 -2.92 -11.93 -10.00
C GLN A 50 -3.86 -11.87 -8.80
N VAL A 51 -4.15 -10.67 -8.26
CA VAL A 51 -5.12 -10.47 -7.18
C VAL A 51 -6.53 -10.91 -7.60
N LYS A 52 -6.98 -10.58 -8.81
CA LYS A 52 -8.28 -11.04 -9.32
C LYS A 52 -8.37 -12.57 -9.40
N ALA A 53 -7.29 -13.23 -9.78
CA ALA A 53 -7.26 -14.69 -9.88
C ALA A 53 -7.37 -15.41 -8.51
N LEU A 54 -7.15 -14.72 -7.40
CA LEU A 54 -7.36 -15.28 -6.05
C LEU A 54 -8.84 -15.47 -5.69
N HIS A 55 -9.76 -14.81 -6.40
CA HIS A 55 -11.20 -14.85 -6.09
C HIS A 55 -11.52 -14.58 -4.61
N CYS A 56 -10.78 -13.68 -3.99
CA CYS A 56 -10.87 -13.34 -2.58
C CYS A 56 -11.50 -11.95 -2.35
N PRO A 57 -11.92 -11.61 -1.12
CA PRO A 57 -12.34 -10.26 -0.78
C PRO A 57 -11.21 -9.24 -0.99
N VAL A 58 -11.52 -8.17 -1.71
CA VAL A 58 -10.59 -7.07 -2.01
C VAL A 58 -11.29 -5.76 -1.70
N LEU A 59 -10.62 -4.87 -0.98
CA LEU A 59 -11.01 -3.47 -0.89
C LEU A 59 -9.99 -2.56 -1.58
N ARG A 60 -10.39 -1.32 -1.89
CA ARG A 60 -9.50 -0.34 -2.51
C ARG A 60 -8.73 0.47 -1.48
N GLY A 61 -7.49 0.83 -1.80
CA GLY A 61 -6.71 1.83 -1.11
C GLY A 61 -6.76 3.21 -1.80
N ASN A 62 -5.90 4.11 -1.35
CA ASN A 62 -5.79 5.44 -1.95
C ASN A 62 -5.13 5.42 -3.33
N HIS A 63 -4.25 4.48 -3.62
CA HIS A 63 -3.61 4.39 -4.93
C HIS A 63 -4.56 3.90 -6.02
N GLU A 64 -5.48 2.98 -5.74
CA GLU A 64 -6.59 2.66 -6.64
C GLU A 64 -7.41 3.91 -6.92
N ARG A 65 -7.76 4.70 -5.87
CA ARG A 65 -8.54 5.94 -6.02
C ARG A 65 -7.80 6.97 -6.87
N TYR A 66 -6.50 7.17 -6.68
CA TYR A 66 -5.73 8.08 -7.54
C TYR A 66 -5.78 7.66 -9.01
N VAL A 67 -5.66 6.35 -9.29
CA VAL A 67 -5.69 5.81 -10.64
C VAL A 67 -7.05 5.97 -11.31
N PHE A 68 -8.15 5.62 -10.63
CA PHE A 68 -9.47 5.71 -11.27
C PHE A 68 -10.03 7.12 -11.31
N ASP A 69 -9.63 8.02 -10.41
CA ASP A 69 -10.04 9.42 -10.43
C ASP A 69 -9.19 10.28 -11.38
N LEU A 70 -7.98 9.81 -11.78
CA LEU A 70 -7.12 10.54 -12.72
C LEU A 70 -7.84 10.85 -14.04
N GLY A 71 -7.89 12.13 -14.42
CA GLY A 71 -8.59 12.62 -15.59
C GLY A 71 -10.11 12.80 -15.43
N THR A 72 -10.63 12.70 -14.21
CA THR A 72 -12.02 13.02 -13.85
C THR A 72 -12.09 14.35 -13.07
N GLU A 73 -13.30 14.84 -12.81
CA GLU A 73 -13.54 16.03 -11.97
C GLU A 73 -13.04 15.88 -10.52
N ARG A 74 -12.83 14.63 -10.05
CA ARG A 74 -12.29 14.34 -8.72
C ARG A 74 -10.77 14.40 -8.65
N ALA A 75 -10.10 14.44 -9.81
CA ALA A 75 -8.65 14.59 -9.86
C ALA A 75 -8.22 15.97 -9.35
N LYS A 76 -7.19 15.99 -8.50
CA LYS A 76 -6.59 17.26 -8.11
C LYS A 76 -5.68 17.79 -9.23
N PRO A 77 -5.58 19.12 -9.42
CA PRO A 77 -4.75 19.70 -10.48
C PRO A 77 -3.28 19.23 -10.47
N GLU A 78 -2.72 19.03 -9.28
CA GLU A 78 -1.35 18.55 -9.13
C GLU A 78 -1.13 17.11 -9.65
N TRP A 79 -2.17 16.30 -9.85
CA TRP A 79 -2.04 14.93 -10.36
C TRP A 79 -1.63 14.87 -11.84
N SER A 80 -1.72 15.99 -12.56
CA SER A 80 -1.16 16.14 -13.91
C SER A 80 0.35 16.45 -13.92
N GLN A 81 0.93 16.77 -12.77
CA GLN A 81 2.34 17.14 -12.67
C GLN A 81 3.27 15.92 -12.71
N PRO A 82 4.53 16.07 -13.14
CA PRO A 82 5.51 14.97 -13.24
C PRO A 82 5.74 14.20 -11.93
N GLN A 83 5.53 14.83 -10.79
CA GLN A 83 5.63 14.13 -9.50
C GLN A 83 4.59 13.02 -9.31
N PHE A 84 3.50 13.04 -10.08
CA PHE A 84 2.48 11.99 -10.13
C PHE A 84 2.68 11.00 -11.29
N GLY A 85 3.84 11.02 -11.94
CA GLY A 85 4.21 10.08 -12.98
C GLY A 85 3.92 8.61 -12.67
N PRO A 86 4.19 8.10 -11.45
CA PRO A 86 3.83 6.73 -11.08
C PRO A 86 2.33 6.43 -11.20
N VAL A 87 1.46 7.36 -10.79
CA VAL A 87 -0.01 7.22 -10.91
C VAL A 87 -0.43 7.27 -12.38
N GLN A 88 0.13 8.19 -13.16
CA GLN A 88 -0.17 8.34 -14.59
C GLN A 88 0.24 7.09 -15.38
N TYR A 89 1.42 6.53 -15.09
CA TYR A 89 1.90 5.29 -15.69
C TYR A 89 0.98 4.11 -15.36
N ALA A 90 0.66 3.92 -14.08
CA ALA A 90 -0.24 2.84 -13.65
C ALA A 90 -1.63 2.98 -14.31
N ALA A 91 -2.18 4.20 -14.39
CA ALA A 91 -3.46 4.45 -15.04
C ALA A 91 -3.44 4.11 -16.54
N ALA A 92 -2.34 4.43 -17.24
CA ALA A 92 -2.14 4.07 -18.65
C ALA A 92 -2.01 2.56 -18.83
N GLN A 93 -1.22 1.89 -17.98
CA GLN A 93 -1.01 0.44 -18.03
C GLN A 93 -2.28 -0.36 -17.77
N LEU A 94 -3.10 0.06 -16.79
CA LEU A 94 -4.35 -0.58 -16.42
C LEU A 94 -5.46 -0.39 -17.46
N GLY A 95 -5.46 0.74 -18.14
CA GLY A 95 -6.49 1.08 -19.12
C GLY A 95 -7.89 1.24 -18.51
N ALA A 96 -8.88 1.52 -19.35
CA ALA A 96 -10.22 1.87 -18.90
C ALA A 96 -10.95 0.72 -18.17
N THR A 97 -10.72 -0.51 -18.57
CA THR A 97 -11.42 -1.68 -17.99
C THR A 97 -10.96 -1.94 -16.56
N ALA A 98 -9.67 -2.11 -16.32
CA ALA A 98 -9.15 -2.34 -14.96
C ALA A 98 -9.42 -1.14 -14.04
N ARG A 99 -9.34 0.10 -14.54
CA ARG A 99 -9.71 1.29 -13.75
C ARG A 99 -11.17 1.27 -13.30
N ARG A 100 -12.12 0.80 -14.14
CA ARG A 100 -13.53 0.63 -13.73
C ARG A 100 -13.69 -0.49 -12.70
N GLU A 101 -12.97 -1.60 -12.86
CA GLU A 101 -12.96 -2.70 -11.89
C GLU A 101 -12.45 -2.21 -10.52
N LEU A 102 -11.34 -1.47 -10.48
CA LEU A 102 -10.78 -0.89 -9.25
C LEU A 102 -11.73 0.12 -8.60
N ALA A 103 -12.43 0.93 -9.39
CA ALA A 103 -13.43 1.88 -8.90
C ALA A 103 -14.65 1.22 -8.25
N ALA A 104 -14.98 0.00 -8.67
CA ALA A 104 -16.08 -0.79 -8.11
C ALA A 104 -15.73 -1.49 -6.79
N LEU A 105 -14.46 -1.53 -6.39
CA LEU A 105 -14.05 -2.13 -5.13
C LEU A 105 -14.61 -1.34 -3.93
N PRO A 106 -15.06 -2.01 -2.87
CA PRO A 106 -15.48 -1.35 -1.64
C PRO A 106 -14.30 -0.68 -0.93
N SER A 107 -14.55 0.32 -0.10
CA SER A 107 -13.56 0.95 0.78
C SER A 107 -13.50 0.30 2.18
N ILE A 108 -14.52 -0.49 2.51
CA ILE A 108 -14.70 -1.15 3.81
C ILE A 108 -15.18 -2.58 3.55
N LEU A 109 -14.63 -3.55 4.26
CA LEU A 109 -15.11 -4.93 4.26
C LEU A 109 -15.52 -5.38 5.66
N ARG A 110 -16.59 -6.16 5.72
CA ARG A 110 -17.06 -6.92 6.87
C ARG A 110 -17.38 -8.33 6.39
N LEU A 111 -16.88 -9.33 7.09
CA LEU A 111 -17.09 -10.72 6.74
C LEU A 111 -18.08 -11.35 7.72
N PRO A 112 -19.11 -12.06 7.24
CA PRO A 112 -20.07 -12.74 8.11
C PRO A 112 -19.41 -13.71 9.09
N GLU A 113 -18.33 -14.37 8.67
CA GLU A 113 -17.54 -15.30 9.47
C GLU A 113 -16.61 -14.63 10.51
N ALA A 114 -16.39 -13.30 10.38
CA ALA A 114 -15.59 -12.49 11.29
C ALA A 114 -16.32 -11.19 11.65
N PRO A 115 -17.50 -11.25 12.30
CA PRO A 115 -18.36 -10.09 12.53
C PRO A 115 -17.78 -9.06 13.51
N ASP A 116 -16.75 -9.44 14.25
CA ASP A 116 -15.99 -8.61 15.19
C ASP A 116 -14.77 -7.92 14.56
N VAL A 117 -14.58 -8.08 13.22
CA VAL A 117 -13.43 -7.53 12.48
C VAL A 117 -13.92 -6.55 11.40
N LEU A 118 -13.38 -5.32 11.43
CA LEU A 118 -13.51 -4.33 10.38
C LEU A 118 -12.23 -4.32 9.55
N PHE A 119 -12.35 -4.43 8.23
CA PHE A 119 -11.23 -4.29 7.31
C PHE A 119 -11.34 -2.98 6.53
N VAL A 120 -10.27 -2.20 6.53
CA VAL A 120 -10.16 -0.91 5.85
C VAL A 120 -8.75 -0.75 5.27
N HIS A 121 -8.53 0.23 4.37
CA HIS A 121 -7.16 0.57 3.97
C HIS A 121 -6.49 1.50 4.99
N GLY A 122 -6.95 2.73 5.13
CA GLY A 122 -6.48 3.70 6.14
C GLY A 122 -7.30 3.64 7.42
N SER A 123 -8.54 4.14 7.37
CA SER A 123 -9.53 4.08 8.44
C SER A 123 -10.94 3.97 7.87
N SER A 124 -11.97 3.88 8.73
CA SER A 124 -13.36 3.94 8.25
C SER A 124 -13.76 5.32 7.72
N ARG A 125 -13.00 6.37 8.07
CA ARG A 125 -13.20 7.75 7.62
C ARG A 125 -12.52 8.03 6.29
N ARG A 126 -11.24 7.61 6.15
CA ARG A 126 -10.38 7.93 4.98
C ARG A 126 -9.40 6.81 4.68
N ASP A 127 -9.17 6.60 3.40
CA ASP A 127 -8.14 5.68 2.89
C ASP A 127 -6.69 6.18 3.11
N THR A 128 -6.51 7.43 3.56
CA THR A 128 -5.21 8.08 3.79
C THR A 128 -4.92 8.36 5.28
N ASP A 129 -5.76 7.92 6.20
CA ASP A 129 -5.47 8.09 7.62
C ASP A 129 -4.33 7.16 8.07
N LEU A 130 -3.38 7.72 8.80
CA LEU A 130 -2.24 7.00 9.36
C LEU A 130 -2.49 6.71 10.85
N VAL A 131 -2.10 5.52 11.31
CA VAL A 131 -2.13 5.14 12.72
C VAL A 131 -0.74 4.67 13.12
N PHE A 132 -0.11 5.40 14.00
CA PHE A 132 1.23 5.11 14.54
C PHE A 132 1.13 4.65 16.00
N PRO A 133 2.19 4.06 16.58
CA PRO A 133 2.19 3.68 18.00
C PRO A 133 1.91 4.82 18.99
N TYR A 134 2.15 6.06 18.57
CA TYR A 134 1.93 7.28 19.36
C TYR A 134 0.64 8.03 18.98
N THR A 135 -0.21 7.49 18.09
CA THR A 135 -1.52 8.08 17.77
C THR A 135 -2.40 8.05 19.01
N THR A 136 -2.95 9.19 19.38
CA THR A 136 -3.77 9.32 20.60
C THR A 136 -5.19 8.79 20.42
N ASP A 137 -5.87 8.49 21.53
CA ASP A 137 -7.27 8.07 21.51
C ASP A 137 -8.18 9.13 20.88
N GLU A 138 -7.91 10.43 21.14
CA GLU A 138 -8.65 11.54 20.54
C GLU A 138 -8.52 11.57 19.01
N GLU A 139 -7.38 11.21 18.48
CA GLU A 139 -7.17 11.10 17.01
C GLU A 139 -7.87 9.86 16.43
N LEU A 140 -7.93 8.76 17.17
CA LEU A 140 -8.57 7.51 16.73
C LEU A 140 -10.10 7.60 16.70
N VAL A 141 -10.71 8.31 17.64
CA VAL A 141 -12.17 8.46 17.71
C VAL A 141 -12.80 8.89 16.38
N PRO A 142 -12.37 9.98 15.73
CA PRO A 142 -12.94 10.38 14.43
C PRO A 142 -12.53 9.48 13.28
N MET A 143 -11.41 8.75 13.35
CA MET A 143 -10.97 7.82 12.31
C MET A 143 -11.86 6.60 12.21
N PHE A 144 -12.36 6.11 13.34
CA PHE A 144 -13.17 4.90 13.45
C PHE A 144 -14.58 5.16 13.98
N ALA A 145 -15.09 6.39 13.80
CA ALA A 145 -16.44 6.76 14.21
C ALA A 145 -17.48 5.83 13.56
N GLY A 146 -18.44 5.36 14.36
CA GLY A 146 -19.52 4.47 13.92
C GLY A 146 -19.10 3.00 13.72
N SER A 147 -17.85 2.64 13.96
CA SER A 147 -17.42 1.23 14.00
C SER A 147 -17.55 0.68 15.43
N THR A 148 -18.09 -0.53 15.55
CA THR A 148 -18.29 -1.24 16.82
C THR A 148 -17.42 -2.47 16.97
N GLU A 149 -16.69 -2.84 15.91
CA GLU A 149 -15.83 -4.01 15.86
C GLU A 149 -14.65 -3.86 16.83
N ARG A 150 -14.28 -4.97 17.48
CA ARG A 150 -13.13 -5.02 18.40
C ARG A 150 -11.80 -5.04 17.65
N TRP A 151 -11.78 -5.58 16.45
CA TRP A 151 -10.59 -5.71 15.62
C TRP A 151 -10.70 -4.81 14.38
N LEU A 152 -9.77 -3.86 14.26
CA LEU A 152 -9.68 -2.91 13.15
C LEU A 152 -8.43 -3.25 12.37
N VAL A 153 -8.58 -3.89 11.21
CA VAL A 153 -7.47 -4.41 10.43
C VAL A 153 -7.25 -3.54 9.20
N ARG A 154 -6.01 -3.05 9.04
CA ARG A 154 -5.70 -2.02 8.06
C ARG A 154 -4.31 -2.17 7.41
N GLY A 155 -4.11 -1.48 6.26
CA GLY A 155 -2.83 -1.30 5.56
C GLY A 155 -2.28 0.12 5.70
N HIS A 156 -1.84 0.71 4.58
CA HIS A 156 -1.46 2.11 4.34
C HIS A 156 -0.18 2.61 5.04
N ASN A 157 0.10 2.19 6.26
CA ASN A 157 1.29 2.66 6.98
C ASN A 157 2.60 2.02 6.50
N HIS A 158 2.52 0.86 5.80
CA HIS A 158 3.66 0.02 5.42
C HIS A 158 4.49 -0.54 6.59
N TYR A 159 4.03 -0.35 7.82
CA TYR A 159 4.60 -0.92 9.04
C TYR A 159 3.66 -1.97 9.61
N ALA A 160 4.17 -3.13 9.91
CA ALA A 160 3.42 -4.12 10.67
C ALA A 160 3.37 -3.71 12.15
N GLY A 161 2.19 -3.84 12.78
CA GLY A 161 2.05 -3.49 14.20
C GLY A 161 0.65 -3.68 14.74
N VAL A 162 0.55 -3.69 16.08
CA VAL A 162 -0.72 -3.74 16.79
C VAL A 162 -0.78 -2.56 17.77
N HIS A 163 -1.79 -1.72 17.61
CA HIS A 163 -2.07 -0.62 18.51
C HIS A 163 -3.28 -0.97 19.39
N LEU A 164 -3.15 -0.81 20.71
CA LEU A 164 -4.23 -1.07 21.66
C LEU A 164 -5.01 0.22 21.89
N TRP A 165 -6.33 0.15 21.74
CA TRP A 165 -7.26 1.27 21.95
C TRP A 165 -8.44 0.81 22.83
N GLY A 166 -8.32 1.00 24.12
CA GLY A 166 -9.24 0.43 25.09
C GLY A 166 -9.30 -1.09 24.99
N ASP A 167 -10.50 -1.64 24.76
CA ASP A 167 -10.72 -3.08 24.49
C ASP A 167 -10.57 -3.46 23.01
N ARG A 168 -10.28 -2.48 22.15
CA ARG A 168 -10.12 -2.67 20.71
C ARG A 168 -8.65 -2.88 20.34
N ARG A 169 -8.43 -3.47 19.17
CA ARG A 169 -7.11 -3.71 18.56
C ARG A 169 -7.09 -3.15 17.16
N ILE A 170 -6.12 -2.29 16.85
CA ILE A 170 -5.86 -1.81 15.49
C ILE A 170 -4.63 -2.57 14.98
N VAL A 171 -4.83 -3.40 13.96
CA VAL A 171 -3.77 -4.21 13.36
C VAL A 171 -3.39 -3.61 12.03
N THR A 172 -2.17 -3.10 11.90
CA THR A 172 -1.58 -2.71 10.62
C THR A 172 -0.80 -3.90 10.08
N VAL A 173 -1.14 -4.36 8.87
CA VAL A 173 -0.73 -5.68 8.38
C VAL A 173 0.68 -5.71 7.77
N GLY A 174 1.34 -4.57 7.63
CA GLY A 174 2.59 -4.43 6.89
C GLY A 174 2.34 -4.23 5.40
N SER A 175 3.41 -4.19 4.61
CA SER A 175 3.36 -4.01 3.16
C SER A 175 3.99 -5.18 2.43
N VAL A 176 3.27 -5.72 1.44
CA VAL A 176 3.81 -6.79 0.58
C VAL A 176 4.91 -6.26 -0.32
N GLY A 177 4.66 -5.13 -1.00
CA GLY A 177 5.52 -4.68 -2.09
C GLY A 177 6.45 -3.53 -1.74
N LEU A 178 6.14 -2.78 -0.67
CA LEU A 178 6.85 -1.56 -0.31
C LEU A 178 6.95 -1.40 1.22
N PRO A 179 7.54 -2.35 1.95
CA PRO A 179 7.81 -2.16 3.38
C PRO A 179 8.74 -0.97 3.57
N LEU A 180 8.58 -0.24 4.69
CA LEU A 180 9.34 0.98 4.96
C LEU A 180 9.97 0.94 6.37
N ASP A 181 10.33 -0.26 6.83
CA ASP A 181 10.90 -0.54 8.15
C ASP A 181 12.37 -0.97 8.12
N GLY A 182 13.03 -0.85 6.97
CA GLY A 182 14.41 -1.27 6.75
C GLY A 182 14.57 -2.76 6.43
N THR A 183 13.46 -3.51 6.30
CA THR A 183 13.49 -4.96 5.99
C THR A 183 12.93 -5.19 4.58
N PRO A 184 13.77 -5.38 3.54
CA PRO A 184 13.30 -5.57 2.16
C PRO A 184 12.77 -6.99 1.95
N ALA A 185 11.60 -7.26 2.52
CA ALA A 185 10.91 -8.54 2.46
C ALA A 185 9.39 -8.30 2.37
N ALA A 186 8.65 -9.20 1.70
CA ALA A 186 7.21 -9.10 1.60
C ALA A 186 6.55 -9.34 2.97
N GLN A 187 5.79 -8.35 3.47
CA GLN A 187 5.17 -8.44 4.78
C GLN A 187 3.64 -8.60 4.66
N PHE A 188 3.10 -9.46 5.50
CA PHE A 188 1.66 -9.64 5.64
C PHE A 188 1.30 -10.20 7.03
N THR A 189 0.01 -10.21 7.36
CA THR A 189 -0.48 -10.66 8.66
C THR A 189 -1.40 -11.88 8.49
N VAL A 190 -1.29 -12.85 9.39
CA VAL A 190 -2.29 -13.90 9.57
C VAL A 190 -3.02 -13.65 10.87
N LEU A 191 -4.35 -13.52 10.79
CA LEU A 191 -5.22 -13.58 11.96
C LEU A 191 -5.70 -15.03 12.13
N GLU A 192 -5.51 -15.56 13.32
CA GLU A 192 -5.98 -16.89 13.67
C GLU A 192 -7.00 -16.82 14.80
N ARG A 193 -8.20 -17.36 14.57
CA ARG A 193 -9.23 -17.39 15.60
C ARG A 193 -8.99 -18.56 16.54
N GLU A 194 -8.68 -18.24 17.79
CA GLU A 194 -8.52 -19.18 18.89
C GLU A 194 -9.66 -18.99 19.90
N ALA A 195 -10.51 -20.00 20.01
CA ALA A 195 -11.69 -19.94 20.87
C ALA A 195 -12.60 -18.71 20.56
N LYS A 196 -12.54 -17.65 21.36
CA LYS A 196 -13.38 -16.45 21.23
C LYS A 196 -12.61 -15.19 20.80
N ASP A 197 -11.30 -15.26 20.58
CA ASP A 197 -10.46 -14.12 20.24
C ASP A 197 -9.54 -14.43 19.05
N TRP A 198 -8.81 -13.42 18.59
CA TRP A 198 -7.86 -13.56 17.49
C TRP A 198 -6.43 -13.40 17.99
N SER A 199 -5.55 -14.28 17.52
CA SER A 199 -4.10 -14.08 17.57
C SER A 199 -3.61 -13.41 16.27
N VAL A 200 -2.55 -12.61 16.38
CA VAL A 200 -1.97 -11.84 15.26
C VAL A 200 -0.57 -12.36 15.00
N HIS A 201 -0.35 -12.89 13.80
CA HIS A 201 0.96 -13.36 13.34
C HIS A 201 1.43 -12.47 12.19
N GLN A 202 2.41 -11.62 12.44
CA GLN A 202 3.03 -10.78 11.42
C GLN A 202 4.20 -11.53 10.80
N LEU A 203 4.17 -11.70 9.47
CA LEU A 203 5.14 -12.47 8.72
C LEU A 203 5.93 -11.57 7.78
N SER A 204 7.21 -11.90 7.62
CA SER A 204 8.13 -11.29 6.70
C SER A 204 8.75 -12.39 5.83
N VAL A 205 8.60 -12.30 4.52
CA VAL A 205 9.00 -13.32 3.55
C VAL A 205 10.05 -12.76 2.62
N PRO A 206 11.26 -13.28 2.61
CA PRO A 206 12.27 -12.88 1.65
C PRO A 206 11.80 -13.12 0.21
N TYR A 207 12.15 -12.18 -0.69
CA TYR A 207 11.93 -12.32 -2.13
C TYR A 207 13.16 -11.83 -2.90
N ASP A 208 13.21 -12.06 -4.21
CA ASP A 208 14.30 -11.56 -5.06
C ASP A 208 14.16 -10.05 -5.31
N VAL A 209 14.67 -9.25 -4.36
CA VAL A 209 14.71 -7.78 -4.44
C VAL A 209 15.48 -7.32 -5.67
N ALA A 210 16.58 -8.00 -6.02
CA ALA A 210 17.35 -7.66 -7.21
C ALA A 210 16.52 -7.85 -8.49
N SER A 211 15.69 -8.88 -8.57
CA SER A 211 14.72 -9.05 -9.66
C SER A 211 13.71 -7.91 -9.70
N ALA A 212 13.15 -7.50 -8.55
CA ALA A 212 12.24 -6.36 -8.50
C ALA A 212 12.90 -5.07 -9.00
N VAL A 213 14.13 -4.77 -8.57
CA VAL A 213 14.92 -3.62 -9.03
C VAL A 213 15.23 -3.69 -10.52
N ARG A 214 15.60 -4.89 -11.05
CA ARG A 214 15.78 -5.07 -12.50
C ARG A 214 14.52 -4.71 -13.30
N ARG A 215 13.33 -5.05 -12.80
CA ARG A 215 12.06 -4.72 -13.47
C ARG A 215 11.85 -3.22 -13.65
N PHE A 216 12.29 -2.37 -12.71
CA PHE A 216 12.26 -0.91 -12.91
C PHE A 216 13.09 -0.46 -14.11
N LYS A 217 14.22 -1.12 -14.37
CA LYS A 217 15.14 -0.79 -15.47
C LYS A 217 14.67 -1.37 -16.80
N ASP A 218 14.27 -2.64 -16.80
CA ASP A 218 14.03 -3.41 -18.03
C ASP A 218 12.63 -3.17 -18.62
N SER A 219 11.66 -2.70 -17.84
CA SER A 219 10.29 -2.42 -18.27
C SER A 219 10.10 -1.08 -18.99
N GLY A 220 11.12 -0.23 -19.03
CA GLY A 220 11.00 1.17 -19.47
C GLY A 220 10.32 2.08 -18.46
N TYR A 221 10.04 1.60 -17.23
CA TYR A 221 9.34 2.35 -16.19
C TYR A 221 10.11 3.62 -15.78
N LEU A 222 11.44 3.53 -15.64
CA LEU A 222 12.27 4.68 -15.26
C LEU A 222 12.16 5.83 -16.26
N ASP A 223 12.12 5.52 -17.54
CA ASP A 223 12.01 6.53 -18.62
C ASP A 223 10.59 7.10 -18.71
N ALA A 224 9.58 6.24 -18.62
CA ALA A 224 8.19 6.64 -18.75
C ALA A 224 7.66 7.46 -17.55
N VAL A 225 8.09 7.14 -16.34
CA VAL A 225 7.67 7.81 -15.09
C VAL A 225 8.59 9.00 -14.76
N GLY A 226 9.85 8.92 -15.19
CA GLY A 226 10.85 9.94 -14.89
C GLY A 226 11.41 9.86 -13.47
N PRO A 227 11.87 11.00 -12.89
CA PRO A 227 12.71 11.02 -11.69
C PRO A 227 12.08 10.35 -10.46
N MET A 228 10.76 10.43 -10.29
CA MET A 228 10.07 9.83 -9.15
C MET A 228 10.20 8.30 -9.10
N ALA A 229 10.33 7.63 -10.27
CA ALA A 229 10.54 6.19 -10.33
C ALA A 229 11.81 5.75 -9.60
N ARG A 230 12.86 6.59 -9.60
CA ARG A 230 14.12 6.30 -8.90
C ARG A 230 13.93 6.26 -7.39
N LEU A 231 13.09 7.14 -6.83
CA LEU A 231 12.79 7.13 -5.39
C LEU A 231 12.04 5.85 -5.00
N PHE A 232 11.02 5.45 -5.76
CA PHE A 232 10.32 4.19 -5.52
C PHE A 232 11.23 2.97 -5.68
N MET A 233 12.12 2.97 -6.68
CA MET A 233 13.09 1.90 -6.84
C MET A 233 14.00 1.77 -5.60
N HIS A 234 14.48 2.89 -5.04
CA HIS A 234 15.27 2.89 -3.82
C HIS A 234 14.46 2.44 -2.59
N GLU A 235 13.17 2.81 -2.49
CA GLU A 235 12.30 2.30 -1.43
C GLU A 235 12.14 0.78 -1.50
N VAL A 236 11.95 0.21 -2.70
CA VAL A 236 11.90 -1.26 -2.90
C VAL A 236 13.24 -1.92 -2.56
N GLU A 237 14.36 -1.31 -2.95
CA GLU A 237 15.70 -1.85 -2.74
C GLU A 237 16.10 -1.85 -1.26
N THR A 238 15.74 -0.79 -0.53
CA THR A 238 16.26 -0.53 0.83
C THR A 238 15.22 -0.72 1.93
N ALA A 239 13.94 -0.84 1.56
CA ALA A 239 12.81 -0.78 2.49
C ALA A 239 12.82 0.47 3.39
N ALA A 240 13.32 1.58 2.89
CA ALA A 240 13.44 2.83 3.62
C ALA A 240 12.72 3.98 2.89
N PHE A 241 12.22 4.93 3.65
CA PHE A 241 11.54 6.10 3.11
C PHE A 241 12.45 6.96 2.21
N HIS A 242 12.03 7.19 0.97
CA HIS A 242 12.66 8.13 0.04
C HIS A 242 11.66 9.15 -0.50
N VAL A 243 10.45 8.73 -0.88
CA VAL A 243 9.42 9.59 -1.48
C VAL A 243 8.95 10.68 -0.52
N LEU A 244 8.48 10.32 0.68
CA LEU A 244 7.98 11.31 1.64
C LEU A 244 9.06 12.27 2.14
N PRO A 245 10.27 11.82 2.54
CA PRO A 245 11.38 12.72 2.87
C PRO A 245 11.79 13.63 1.72
N PHE A 246 11.78 13.12 0.47
CA PHE A 246 12.06 13.93 -0.70
C PHE A 246 11.02 15.06 -0.88
N LEU A 247 9.74 14.74 -0.79
CA LEU A 247 8.66 15.72 -0.95
C LEU A 247 8.76 16.83 0.11
N LYS A 248 9.03 16.45 1.37
CA LYS A 248 9.28 17.40 2.46
C LYS A 248 10.50 18.28 2.17
N TRP A 249 11.63 17.67 1.86
CA TRP A 249 12.86 18.38 1.54
C TRP A 249 12.68 19.33 0.36
N ARG A 250 12.04 18.89 -0.73
CA ARG A 250 11.78 19.73 -1.90
C ARG A 250 10.94 20.96 -1.56
N LYS A 251 9.92 20.79 -0.71
CA LYS A 251 9.11 21.92 -0.22
C LYS A 251 9.96 22.91 0.60
N GLU A 252 10.85 22.41 1.44
CA GLU A 252 11.78 23.26 2.22
C GLU A 252 12.77 24.01 1.31
N GLN A 253 13.31 23.37 0.26
CA GLN A 253 14.19 24.03 -0.71
C GLN A 253 13.45 25.15 -1.48
N ALA A 254 12.23 24.87 -1.93
CA ALA A 254 11.40 25.88 -2.59
C ALA A 254 11.11 27.09 -1.67
N ALA A 255 10.83 26.85 -0.39
CA ALA A 255 10.63 27.91 0.60
C ALA A 255 11.90 28.77 0.84
N ARG A 256 13.09 28.21 0.57
CA ARG A 256 14.40 28.92 0.61
C ARG A 256 14.77 29.58 -0.71
N GLY A 257 13.88 29.57 -1.71
CA GLY A 257 14.08 30.19 -3.00
C GLY A 257 14.79 29.32 -4.05
N ALA A 258 14.99 28.04 -3.80
CA ALA A 258 15.56 27.13 -4.80
C ALA A 258 14.56 26.85 -5.93
N THR A 259 15.03 26.92 -7.18
CA THR A 259 14.23 26.73 -8.41
C THR A 259 14.64 25.46 -9.16
N LEU A 260 14.83 24.35 -8.42
CA LEU A 260 15.25 23.08 -9.02
C LEU A 260 14.11 22.46 -9.82
N SER A 261 14.42 21.97 -11.03
CA SER A 261 13.54 21.03 -11.75
C SER A 261 13.34 19.74 -10.91
N LEU A 262 12.33 18.93 -11.25
CA LEU A 262 12.10 17.67 -10.55
C LEU A 262 13.32 16.73 -10.66
N THR A 263 13.96 16.66 -11.83
CA THR A 263 15.16 15.83 -12.06
C THR A 263 16.32 16.28 -11.18
N GLU A 264 16.67 17.56 -11.22
CA GLU A 264 17.75 18.12 -10.40
C GLU A 264 17.48 17.91 -8.89
N ALA A 265 16.24 18.09 -8.47
CA ALA A 265 15.84 17.89 -7.08
C ALA A 265 16.01 16.45 -6.64
N VAL A 266 15.54 15.45 -7.42
CA VAL A 266 15.69 14.03 -7.11
C VAL A 266 17.15 13.64 -7.08
N GLU A 267 17.97 14.07 -8.06
CA GLU A 267 19.40 13.80 -8.08
C GLU A 267 20.14 14.40 -6.88
N ALA A 268 19.81 15.65 -6.52
CA ALA A 268 20.41 16.29 -5.36
C ALA A 268 20.03 15.60 -4.05
N PHE A 269 18.78 15.13 -3.97
CA PHE A 269 18.30 14.40 -2.79
C PHE A 269 18.97 13.02 -2.63
N LEU A 270 19.11 12.25 -3.72
CA LEU A 270 19.72 10.90 -3.69
C LEU A 270 21.24 10.91 -3.46
N ARG A 271 21.91 12.08 -3.59
CA ARG A 271 23.35 12.24 -3.26
C ARG A 271 23.62 12.58 -1.80
N ARG A 272 22.61 12.74 -0.97
CA ARG A 272 22.72 13.09 0.46
C ARG A 272 22.98 11.88 1.34
#